data_c0d57db61462bfcbe7c949c699c0248d
#
_entry.id   c0d57db61462bfcbe7c949c699c0248d
#
_cell.length_a   1.000
_cell.length_b   1.000
_cell.length_c   1.000
_cell.angle_alpha   90.00
_cell.angle_beta   90.00
_cell.angle_gamma   90.00
#
_symmetry.space_group_name_H-M   'P 1'
#
loop_
_entity.id
_entity.type
_entity.pdbx_description
1 polymer ?
#
loop_
_entity_poly.entity_id
_entity_poly.type
_entity_poly.pdbx_seq_one_letter_code
_entity_poly.pdbx_strand_id
1 'polypeptide(L)'
;MKFDELKIDGVEIKINDEYALINGTIKIMLSQISEVIIVEPDWLGVGRLELKLKNSELGFNYVLYYKNKEEFEDMLRLKEKIEN
;
A
#
# COMPACT_ATOMS: atom_id res chain seq x y z
N MET A 1 17.60 7.94 7.72
CA MET A 1 16.62 7.74 6.66
C MET A 1 15.23 8.12 7.16
N LYS A 2 14.51 8.91 6.38
CA LYS A 2 13.22 9.43 6.83
C LYS A 2 12.08 8.57 6.30
N PHE A 3 11.17 8.19 7.20
CA PHE A 3 9.98 7.43 6.84
C PHE A 3 8.75 8.34 6.78
N ASP A 4 7.91 8.09 5.79
CA ASP A 4 6.55 8.62 5.79
C ASP A 4 5.67 7.60 6.52
N GLU A 5 4.82 8.08 7.39
CA GLU A 5 3.92 7.24 8.16
C GLU A 5 2.51 7.35 7.61
N LEU A 6 1.91 6.21 7.32
CA LEU A 6 0.57 6.10 6.78
C LEU A 6 -0.24 5.11 7.61
N LYS A 7 -1.55 5.29 7.64
CA LYS A 7 -2.44 4.35 8.30
C LYS A 7 -3.63 4.05 7.40
N ILE A 8 -3.73 2.83 6.95
CA ILE A 8 -4.77 2.39 6.02
C ILE A 8 -5.34 1.07 6.55
N ASP A 9 -6.67 1.01 6.69
CA ASP A 9 -7.38 -0.20 7.17
C ASP A 9 -6.87 -0.65 8.55
N GLY A 10 -6.54 0.32 9.41
CA GLY A 10 -5.96 0.00 10.72
C GLY A 10 -4.53 -0.50 10.68
N VAL A 11 -3.93 -0.56 9.50
CA VAL A 11 -2.57 -1.05 9.29
C VAL A 11 -1.61 0.13 9.26
N GLU A 12 -0.56 0.09 10.08
CA GLU A 12 0.48 1.11 10.08
C GLU A 12 1.51 0.78 9.02
N ILE A 13 1.78 1.75 8.15
CA ILE A 13 2.76 1.59 7.08
C ILE A 13 3.80 2.70 7.21
N LYS A 14 5.07 2.30 7.34
CA LYS A 14 6.20 3.23 7.29
C LYS A 14 6.95 2.97 6.00
N ILE A 15 7.08 3.99 5.18
CA ILE A 15 7.71 3.85 3.87
C ILE A 15 8.82 4.86 3.67
N ASN A 16 9.93 4.41 3.09
CA ASN A 16 11.03 5.27 2.66
C ASN A 16 11.29 5.02 1.16
N ASP A 17 12.45 5.45 0.67
CA ASP A 17 12.78 5.31 -0.75
C ASP A 17 13.15 3.88 -1.17
N GLU A 18 13.33 2.97 -0.22
CA GLU A 18 13.78 1.60 -0.50
C GLU A 18 12.74 0.54 -0.18
N TYR A 19 11.97 0.72 0.91
CA TYR A 19 11.07 -0.33 1.37
C TYR A 19 9.90 0.23 2.18
N ALA A 20 8.90 -0.61 2.38
CA ALA A 20 7.77 -0.34 3.24
C ALA A 20 7.74 -1.35 4.37
N LEU A 21 7.47 -0.88 5.60
CA LEU A 21 7.27 -1.73 6.78
C LEU A 21 5.80 -1.71 7.14
N ILE A 22 5.18 -2.87 7.16
CA ILE A 22 3.76 -3.01 7.48
C ILE A 22 3.64 -3.53 8.91
N ASN A 23 3.02 -2.76 9.78
CA ASN A 23 2.91 -3.04 11.22
C ASN A 23 4.26 -3.32 11.88
N GLY A 24 5.33 -2.75 11.34
CA GLY A 24 6.68 -2.91 11.88
C GLY A 24 7.30 -4.28 11.71
N THR A 25 6.61 -5.23 11.08
CA THR A 25 7.08 -6.61 10.96
C THR A 25 7.27 -7.09 9.53
N ILE A 26 6.41 -6.69 8.61
CA ILE A 26 6.48 -7.14 7.22
C ILE A 26 7.22 -6.09 6.40
N LYS A 27 8.36 -6.47 5.84
CA LYS A 27 9.18 -5.59 5.02
C LYS A 27 9.01 -5.94 3.54
N ILE A 28 8.57 -4.98 2.76
CA ILE A 28 8.41 -5.14 1.32
C ILE A 28 9.34 -4.14 0.63
N MET A 29 10.29 -4.64 -0.15
CA MET A 29 11.17 -3.79 -0.93
C MET A 29 10.37 -3.17 -2.08
N LEU A 30 10.52 -1.87 -2.32
CA LEU A 30 9.78 -1.20 -3.39
C LEU A 30 10.12 -1.78 -4.76
N SER A 31 11.36 -2.25 -4.93
CA SER A 31 11.77 -2.92 -6.17
C SER A 31 11.04 -4.24 -6.43
N GLN A 32 10.41 -4.81 -5.41
CA GLN A 32 9.64 -6.05 -5.54
C GLN A 32 8.20 -5.81 -5.95
N ILE A 33 7.76 -4.55 -5.96
CA ILE A 33 6.39 -4.21 -6.33
C ILE A 33 6.35 -3.93 -7.83
N SER A 34 5.55 -4.70 -8.56
CA SER A 34 5.43 -4.52 -10.01
C SER A 34 4.37 -3.48 -10.38
N GLU A 35 3.32 -3.38 -9.59
CA GLU A 35 2.21 -2.49 -9.89
C GLU A 35 1.42 -2.16 -8.64
N VAL A 36 0.88 -0.95 -8.58
CA VAL A 36 -0.05 -0.53 -7.52
C VAL A 36 -1.39 -0.23 -8.19
N ILE A 37 -2.42 -0.94 -7.76
CA ILE A 37 -3.76 -0.76 -8.30
C ILE A 37 -4.66 -0.18 -7.22
N ILE A 38 -5.34 0.93 -7.54
CA ILE A 38 -6.33 1.52 -6.64
C ILE A 38 -7.71 1.35 -7.28
N VAL A 39 -8.60 0.67 -6.58
CA VAL A 39 -9.98 0.48 -7.00
C VAL A 39 -10.86 1.44 -6.22
N GLU A 40 -11.66 2.22 -6.93
CA GLU A 40 -12.55 3.20 -6.32
C GLU A 40 -13.59 2.53 -5.42
N PRO A 41 -14.13 3.27 -4.42
CA PRO A 41 -15.14 2.70 -3.54
C PRO A 41 -16.36 2.18 -4.29
N ASP A 42 -16.86 1.04 -3.84
CA ASP A 42 -18.09 0.45 -4.37
C ASP A 42 -19.30 1.10 -3.72
N TRP A 43 -20.48 0.50 -3.91
CA TRP A 43 -21.73 1.03 -3.36
C TRP A 43 -21.78 0.98 -1.84
N LEU A 44 -20.90 0.19 -1.20
CA LEU A 44 -20.77 0.16 0.26
C LEU A 44 -19.80 1.23 0.77
N GLY A 45 -19.14 1.97 -0.13
CA GLY A 45 -18.17 2.99 0.25
C GLY A 45 -16.80 2.43 0.57
N VAL A 46 -16.51 1.20 0.16
CA VAL A 46 -15.23 0.54 0.42
C VAL A 46 -14.41 0.45 -0.86
N GLY A 47 -13.23 1.03 -0.86
CA GLY A 47 -12.27 0.91 -1.95
C GLY A 47 -11.14 -0.04 -1.58
N ARG A 48 -10.23 -0.25 -2.51
CA ARG A 48 -9.18 -1.25 -2.37
C ARG A 48 -7.88 -0.77 -2.99
N LEU A 49 -6.77 -1.07 -2.33
CA LEU A 49 -5.43 -0.91 -2.90
C LEU A 49 -4.81 -2.30 -3.00
N GLU A 50 -4.29 -2.63 -4.16
CA GLU A 50 -3.58 -3.89 -4.37
C GLU A 50 -2.13 -3.60 -4.74
N LEU A 51 -1.19 -4.23 -4.04
CA LEU A 51 0.22 -4.22 -4.38
C LEU A 51 0.54 -5.54 -5.05
N LYS A 52 0.84 -5.49 -6.35
CA LYS A 52 1.26 -6.69 -7.07
C LYS A 52 2.76 -6.85 -6.91
N LEU A 53 3.18 -8.00 -6.39
CA LEU A 53 4.58 -8.30 -6.15
C LEU A 53 5.17 -9.07 -7.31
N LYS A 54 6.41 -8.71 -7.67
CA LYS A 54 7.19 -9.48 -8.64
C LYS A 54 7.58 -10.80 -7.98
N ASN A 55 7.69 -11.84 -8.76
CA ASN A 55 8.16 -13.15 -8.27
C ASN A 55 7.35 -13.74 -7.12
N SER A 56 6.08 -13.41 -7.05
CA SER A 56 5.20 -14.07 -6.09
C SER A 56 4.89 -15.46 -6.61
N GLU A 57 5.62 -16.46 -6.14
CA GLU A 57 5.40 -17.86 -6.51
C GLU A 57 4.02 -18.36 -6.18
N LEU A 58 3.39 -17.73 -5.20
CA LEU A 58 2.06 -18.10 -4.73
C LEU A 58 0.97 -17.18 -5.26
N GLY A 59 1.33 -16.21 -6.11
CA GLY A 59 0.37 -15.27 -6.68
C GLY A 59 -0.24 -14.30 -5.68
N PHE A 60 0.41 -14.09 -4.53
CA PHE A 60 -0.10 -13.18 -3.53
C PHE A 60 0.08 -11.73 -3.92
N ASN A 61 -1.03 -11.00 -3.89
CA ASN A 61 -1.02 -9.56 -3.89
C ASN A 61 -1.29 -9.12 -2.46
N TYR A 62 -0.68 -8.02 -2.06
CA TYR A 62 -1.00 -7.44 -0.76
C TYR A 62 -2.18 -6.49 -0.97
N VAL A 63 -3.26 -6.70 -0.23
CA VAL A 63 -4.51 -5.95 -0.41
C VAL A 63 -4.85 -5.19 0.86
N LEU A 64 -5.16 -3.90 0.71
CA LEU A 64 -5.62 -3.05 1.80
C LEU A 64 -6.93 -2.39 1.38
N TYR A 65 -7.87 -2.28 2.31
CA TYR A 65 -9.16 -1.65 2.06
C TYR A 65 -9.20 -0.26 2.68
N TYR A 66 -9.89 0.66 2.04
CA TYR A 66 -10.06 1.99 2.60
C TYR A 66 -11.53 2.37 2.59
N LYS A 67 -11.94 3.14 3.60
CA LYS A 67 -13.34 3.46 3.85
C LYS A 67 -13.61 4.95 3.97
N ASN A 68 -12.57 5.78 3.99
CA ASN A 68 -12.75 7.22 4.15
C ASN A 68 -11.74 8.00 3.32
N LYS A 69 -11.95 9.31 3.29
CA LYS A 69 -11.12 10.19 2.49
C LYS A 69 -9.67 10.23 2.94
N GLU A 70 -9.44 10.20 4.24
CA GLU A 70 -8.08 10.26 4.79
C GLU A 70 -7.27 9.03 4.36
N GLU A 71 -7.89 7.86 4.45
CA GLU A 71 -7.25 6.63 4.00
C GLU A 71 -6.99 6.65 2.50
N PHE A 72 -7.92 7.20 1.72
CA PHE A 72 -7.73 7.35 0.28
C PHE A 72 -6.54 8.25 -0.05
N GLU A 73 -6.41 9.36 0.67
CA GLU A 73 -5.26 10.26 0.49
C GLU A 73 -3.95 9.56 0.85
N ASP A 74 -3.95 8.77 1.91
CA ASP A 74 -2.78 7.99 2.30
C ASP A 74 -2.43 6.93 1.25
N MET A 75 -3.43 6.31 0.62
CA MET A 75 -3.19 5.38 -0.48
C MET A 75 -2.56 6.06 -1.69
N LEU A 76 -3.01 7.27 -2.03
CA LEU A 76 -2.41 8.03 -3.13
C LEU A 76 -0.97 8.38 -2.82
N ARG A 77 -0.67 8.73 -1.58
CA ARG A 77 0.69 9.02 -1.15
C ARG A 77 1.58 7.77 -1.23
N LEU A 78 1.03 6.63 -0.82
CA LEU A 78 1.74 5.36 -0.91
C LEU A 78 2.04 5.00 -2.37
N LYS A 79 1.04 5.12 -3.23
CA LYS A 79 1.21 4.85 -4.67
C LYS A 79 2.27 5.76 -5.29
N GLU A 80 2.21 7.05 -5.00
CA GLU A 80 3.18 8.01 -5.50
C GLU A 80 4.61 7.65 -5.05
N LYS A 81 4.76 7.28 -3.79
CA LYS A 81 6.06 6.91 -3.24
C LYS A 81 6.63 5.67 -3.93
N ILE A 82 5.79 4.70 -4.22
CA ILE A 82 6.21 3.44 -4.84
C ILE A 82 6.56 3.66 -6.33
N GLU A 83 5.77 4.44 -7.04
CA GLU A 83 5.95 4.67 -8.48
C GLU A 83 7.06 5.66 -8.82
N ASN A 84 7.50 6.42 -7.85
CA ASN A 84 8.63 7.34 -8.06
C ASN A 84 9.96 6.63 -7.72
#